data_f05775f68188b8d3bec3dbbc40b35b00
#
_entry.id   f05775f68188b8d3bec3dbbc40b35b00
#
_cell.length_a   1.000
_cell.length_b   1.000
_cell.length_c   1.000
_cell.angle_alpha   90.00
_cell.angle_beta   90.00
_cell.angle_gamma   90.00
#
_symmetry.space_group_name_H-M   'P 1'
#
loop_
_entity.id
_entity.type
_entity.pdbx_description
1 polymer ?
#
loop_
_entity_poly.entity_id
_entity_poly.type
_entity_poly.pdbx_seq_one_letter_code
_entity_poly.pdbx_strand_id
1 'polypeptide(L)'
;MYKSKPIAAKPTFTNEDVTVVIPTIHNVFEDLRPSLQSILACKPAELILVTTHDKRKALDKLVETLGYPCIRVFDTPIANKRLQVCEALPHVRTPITIMADDDVTWPSTLMPWILAPFEDPKMGGVGTNQRVRREWDAPLSDRMWNWLGAAYIERRNFEISATHNMDGGTSCMSGRTGAYRSEILQSHDFLHGFKNEKWRKWILNADDDNFVTRWLVSHQWKTWIQYERECELETTLENGPKFLYQCTRWARSNWRSNWTSLVRERHVWVQQPWCTYALHFATFTSLAFAIDPLLLAACWWATAEWHLGSRLYAFWAQFIFMFAFTKVVKLMGLFRRNPADIAYLPLSIVFGYFHGLIKLYALITLNMTSWGSRADGDTNDEQRLAPAPRPAVVLTTPPGTASLVRYNVRHKGRSVQHQDEQDATWEKRGCAAYDSGTSYIPIRITSTIPDGSMGYPSEPMVSSY
;
A
#
# COMPACT_ATOMS: atom_id res chain seq x y z
N MET A 1 -15.68 -9.15 20.80
CA MET A 1 -16.24 -8.04 20.00
C MET A 1 -15.15 -7.01 19.79
N TYR A 2 -15.03 -6.48 18.59
CA TYR A 2 -14.12 -5.38 18.30
C TYR A 2 -14.40 -4.17 19.23
N LYS A 3 -13.33 -3.52 19.69
CA LYS A 3 -13.41 -2.29 20.49
C LYS A 3 -12.48 -1.26 19.88
N SER A 4 -13.02 -0.11 19.51
CA SER A 4 -12.22 1.04 19.10
C SER A 4 -11.43 1.59 20.28
N LYS A 5 -10.29 2.22 19.99
CA LYS A 5 -9.57 3.01 20.98
C LYS A 5 -10.35 4.31 21.22
N PRO A 6 -10.76 4.59 22.46
CA PRO A 6 -11.49 5.81 22.75
C PRO A 6 -10.60 7.05 22.61
N ILE A 7 -11.22 8.17 22.29
CA ILE A 7 -10.56 9.47 22.29
C ILE A 7 -10.24 9.84 23.76
N ALA A 8 -8.99 10.20 24.03
CA ALA A 8 -8.58 10.64 25.36
C ALA A 8 -9.27 11.96 25.76
N ALA A 9 -9.54 12.15 27.05
CA ALA A 9 -10.11 13.40 27.56
C ALA A 9 -9.20 14.63 27.29
N LYS A 10 -7.89 14.39 27.25
CA LYS A 10 -6.88 15.36 26.82
C LYS A 10 -5.96 14.64 25.82
N PRO A 11 -6.26 14.69 24.52
CA PRO A 11 -5.48 14.02 23.51
C PRO A 11 -4.10 14.64 23.38
N THR A 12 -3.07 13.80 23.24
CA THR A 12 -1.69 14.22 22.99
C THR A 12 -1.53 14.81 21.59
N PHE A 13 -2.27 14.28 20.62
CA PHE A 13 -2.21 14.70 19.22
C PHE A 13 -3.55 15.28 18.79
N THR A 14 -3.50 16.36 18.06
CA THR A 14 -4.63 17.08 17.48
C THR A 14 -4.48 17.18 15.95
N ASN A 15 -5.44 17.77 15.28
CA ASN A 15 -5.35 18.04 13.84
C ASN A 15 -4.16 18.96 13.46
N GLU A 16 -3.67 19.77 14.39
CA GLU A 16 -2.50 20.65 14.19
C GLU A 16 -1.18 19.85 14.17
N ASP A 17 -1.19 18.62 14.64
CA ASP A 17 -0.04 17.71 14.64
C ASP A 17 0.01 16.79 13.41
N VAL A 18 -0.80 17.08 12.38
CA VAL A 18 -0.98 16.19 11.22
C VAL A 18 -0.61 16.89 9.91
N THR A 19 0.26 16.26 9.14
CA THR A 19 0.44 16.53 7.69
C THR A 19 -0.20 15.40 6.89
N VAL A 20 -1.03 15.76 5.92
CA VAL A 20 -1.62 14.80 4.97
C VAL A 20 -0.81 14.80 3.68
N VAL A 21 -0.47 13.62 3.17
CA VAL A 21 0.28 13.43 1.91
C VAL A 21 -0.59 12.68 0.91
N ILE A 22 -0.82 13.28 -0.26
CA ILE A 22 -1.63 12.71 -1.35
C ILE A 22 -0.82 12.68 -2.65
N PRO A 23 -0.35 11.53 -3.09
CA PRO A 23 0.17 11.35 -4.45
C PRO A 23 -0.99 11.27 -5.44
N THR A 24 -0.93 12.02 -6.53
CA THR A 24 -1.97 12.02 -7.56
C THR A 24 -1.40 12.16 -8.96
N ILE A 25 -2.03 11.49 -9.93
CA ILE A 25 -1.72 11.57 -11.36
C ILE A 25 -3.00 11.77 -12.18
N HIS A 26 -4.04 12.34 -11.57
CA HIS A 26 -5.33 12.53 -12.22
C HIS A 26 -5.20 13.34 -13.51
N ASN A 27 -6.02 13.03 -14.52
CA ASN A 27 -6.05 13.78 -15.76
C ASN A 27 -6.93 15.03 -15.66
N VAL A 28 -7.99 14.95 -14.85
CA VAL A 28 -8.90 16.05 -14.57
C VAL A 28 -8.83 16.32 -13.06
N PHE A 29 -8.03 17.31 -12.66
CA PHE A 29 -7.84 17.60 -11.22
C PHE A 29 -9.09 18.12 -10.53
N GLU A 30 -10.05 18.63 -11.28
CA GLU A 30 -11.33 19.05 -10.69
C GLU A 30 -12.09 17.90 -10.01
N ASP A 31 -11.90 16.67 -10.47
CA ASP A 31 -12.48 15.47 -9.85
C ASP A 31 -11.94 15.20 -8.44
N LEU A 32 -10.77 15.78 -8.08
CA LEU A 32 -10.20 15.68 -6.73
C LEU A 32 -10.86 16.62 -5.73
N ARG A 33 -11.55 17.66 -6.19
CA ARG A 33 -12.11 18.72 -5.34
C ARG A 33 -12.95 18.16 -4.18
N PRO A 34 -13.87 17.22 -4.37
CA PRO A 34 -14.65 16.68 -3.25
C PRO A 34 -13.78 15.97 -2.20
N SER A 35 -12.78 15.20 -2.62
CA SER A 35 -11.81 14.54 -1.75
C SER A 35 -11.03 15.57 -0.95
N LEU A 36 -10.40 16.54 -1.61
CA LEU A 36 -9.61 17.58 -0.96
C LEU A 36 -10.43 18.42 0.01
N GLN A 37 -11.65 18.79 -0.36
CA GLN A 37 -12.55 19.54 0.53
C GLN A 37 -12.92 18.75 1.78
N SER A 38 -13.15 17.44 1.66
CA SER A 38 -13.45 16.58 2.81
C SER A 38 -12.26 16.47 3.78
N ILE A 39 -11.04 16.40 3.24
CA ILE A 39 -9.80 16.36 4.01
C ILE A 39 -9.54 17.71 4.70
N LEU A 40 -9.68 18.82 3.96
CA LEU A 40 -9.50 20.18 4.48
C LEU A 40 -10.55 20.54 5.56
N ALA A 41 -11.76 19.95 5.46
CA ALA A 41 -12.78 20.10 6.52
C ALA A 41 -12.33 19.53 7.87
N CYS A 42 -11.41 18.54 7.87
CA CYS A 42 -10.78 18.01 9.08
C CYS A 42 -9.65 18.89 9.62
N LYS A 43 -9.30 19.99 8.96
CA LYS A 43 -8.33 21.03 9.36
C LYS A 43 -6.95 20.45 9.73
N PRO A 44 -6.28 19.67 8.88
CA PRO A 44 -4.89 19.27 9.14
C PRO A 44 -3.98 20.52 9.16
N ALA A 45 -2.84 20.43 9.86
CA ALA A 45 -1.83 21.50 9.86
C ALA A 45 -1.32 21.77 8.44
N GLU A 46 -1.17 20.72 7.63
CA GLU A 46 -0.64 20.81 6.28
C GLU A 46 -1.21 19.71 5.38
N LEU A 47 -1.39 20.05 4.10
CA LEU A 47 -1.72 19.12 3.02
C LEU A 47 -0.65 19.19 1.93
N ILE A 48 0.05 18.11 1.68
CA ILE A 48 1.06 18.00 0.62
C ILE A 48 0.47 17.16 -0.52
N LEU A 49 0.37 17.79 -1.69
CA LEU A 49 -0.02 17.13 -2.94
C LEU A 49 1.23 16.87 -3.77
N VAL A 50 1.36 15.67 -4.33
CA VAL A 50 2.50 15.32 -5.20
C VAL A 50 2.00 14.77 -6.51
N THR A 51 2.45 15.35 -7.62
CA THR A 51 2.06 14.92 -8.97
C THR A 51 3.29 14.70 -9.87
N THR A 52 3.13 14.70 -11.16
CA THR A 52 4.22 14.65 -12.14
C THR A 52 4.51 16.05 -12.69
N HIS A 53 5.75 16.29 -13.16
CA HIS A 53 6.18 17.60 -13.68
C HIS A 53 5.23 18.18 -14.73
N ASP A 54 4.75 17.34 -15.65
CA ASP A 54 3.83 17.71 -16.72
C ASP A 54 2.46 18.17 -16.22
N LYS A 55 2.01 17.63 -15.08
CA LYS A 55 0.70 17.91 -14.48
C LYS A 55 0.73 19.00 -13.39
N ARG A 56 1.91 19.43 -12.97
CA ARG A 56 2.12 20.39 -11.88
C ARG A 56 1.28 21.67 -12.04
N LYS A 57 1.36 22.32 -13.21
CA LYS A 57 0.63 23.57 -13.46
C LYS A 57 -0.89 23.44 -13.35
N ALA A 58 -1.43 22.30 -13.76
CA ALA A 58 -2.86 22.05 -13.68
C ALA A 58 -3.32 21.83 -12.23
N LEU A 59 -2.48 21.17 -11.41
CA LEU A 59 -2.74 20.98 -9.99
C LEU A 59 -2.61 22.30 -9.21
N ASP A 60 -1.60 23.12 -9.50
CA ASP A 60 -1.42 24.43 -8.88
C ASP A 60 -2.66 25.31 -9.12
N LYS A 61 -3.23 25.31 -10.33
CA LYS A 61 -4.47 26.03 -10.64
C LYS A 61 -5.66 25.56 -9.78
N LEU A 62 -5.82 24.24 -9.56
CA LEU A 62 -6.85 23.75 -8.66
C LEU A 62 -6.63 24.27 -7.23
N VAL A 63 -5.38 24.20 -6.72
CA VAL A 63 -5.02 24.64 -5.37
C VAL A 63 -5.30 26.13 -5.18
N GLU A 64 -4.97 26.98 -6.16
CA GLU A 64 -5.31 28.40 -6.15
C GLU A 64 -6.82 28.64 -6.00
N THR A 65 -7.65 27.86 -6.71
CA THR A 65 -9.12 27.97 -6.61
C THR A 65 -9.68 27.45 -5.28
N LEU A 66 -8.97 26.54 -4.59
CA LEU A 66 -9.35 26.07 -3.25
C LEU A 66 -9.08 27.14 -2.18
N GLY A 67 -8.03 27.97 -2.34
CA GLY A 67 -7.74 29.11 -1.47
C GLY A 67 -7.26 28.77 -0.06
N TYR A 68 -6.71 27.56 0.17
CA TYR A 68 -6.19 27.14 1.47
C TYR A 68 -4.66 27.28 1.54
N PRO A 69 -4.12 28.12 2.43
CA PRO A 69 -2.67 28.37 2.52
C PRO A 69 -1.88 27.16 3.06
N CYS A 70 -2.53 26.20 3.68
CA CYS A 70 -1.89 24.99 4.20
C CYS A 70 -1.57 23.95 3.11
N ILE A 71 -1.89 24.21 1.84
CA ILE A 71 -1.61 23.26 0.74
C ILE A 71 -0.26 23.58 0.12
N ARG A 72 0.61 22.58 0.05
CA ARG A 72 1.85 22.62 -0.74
C ARG A 72 1.82 21.59 -1.86
N VAL A 73 2.40 21.93 -3.00
CA VAL A 73 2.46 21.05 -4.17
C VAL A 73 3.91 20.73 -4.48
N PHE A 74 4.21 19.44 -4.66
CA PHE A 74 5.48 18.92 -5.14
C PHE A 74 5.27 18.11 -6.40
N ASP A 75 6.34 17.79 -7.11
CA ASP A 75 6.27 17.02 -8.33
C ASP A 75 7.49 16.09 -8.53
N THR A 76 7.27 15.03 -9.29
CA THR A 76 8.27 14.03 -9.64
C THR A 76 8.37 13.88 -11.15
N PRO A 77 9.54 13.46 -11.69
CA PRO A 77 9.69 13.30 -13.13
C PRO A 77 8.85 12.16 -13.72
N ILE A 78 8.47 11.17 -12.92
CA ILE A 78 7.71 10.00 -13.37
C ILE A 78 6.52 9.70 -12.47
N ALA A 79 5.47 9.16 -13.07
CA ALA A 79 4.27 8.70 -12.39
C ALA A 79 4.57 7.42 -11.58
N ASN A 80 4.87 7.57 -10.31
CA ASN A 80 5.12 6.47 -9.39
C ASN A 80 4.72 6.87 -7.97
N LYS A 81 3.70 6.22 -7.42
CA LYS A 81 3.16 6.54 -6.10
C LYS A 81 4.22 6.52 -5.01
N ARG A 82 5.12 5.53 -5.01
CA ARG A 82 6.18 5.41 -3.99
C ARG A 82 7.20 6.54 -4.11
N LEU A 83 7.58 6.94 -5.32
CA LEU A 83 8.47 8.09 -5.54
C LEU A 83 7.81 9.39 -5.11
N GLN A 84 6.54 9.59 -5.47
CA GLN A 84 5.78 10.77 -5.07
C GLN A 84 5.67 10.89 -3.54
N VAL A 85 5.39 9.79 -2.84
CA VAL A 85 5.38 9.77 -1.37
C VAL A 85 6.77 10.08 -0.81
N CYS A 86 7.83 9.46 -1.35
CA CYS A 86 9.21 9.71 -0.91
C CYS A 86 9.67 11.16 -1.16
N GLU A 87 9.09 11.84 -2.15
CA GLU A 87 9.34 13.27 -2.38
C GLU A 87 8.71 14.13 -1.27
N ALA A 88 7.50 13.80 -0.83
CA ALA A 88 6.80 14.57 0.20
C ALA A 88 7.39 14.39 1.61
N LEU A 89 7.74 13.15 1.98
CA LEU A 89 8.05 12.79 3.36
C LEU A 89 9.16 13.62 4.02
N PRO A 90 10.27 13.98 3.35
CA PRO A 90 11.31 14.85 3.94
C PRO A 90 10.82 16.26 4.30
N HIS A 91 9.71 16.68 3.71
CA HIS A 91 9.14 18.03 3.92
C HIS A 91 8.07 18.08 5.02
N VAL A 92 7.66 16.93 5.56
CA VAL A 92 6.71 16.84 6.68
C VAL A 92 7.38 17.32 7.96
N ARG A 93 6.69 18.19 8.71
CA ARG A 93 7.20 18.78 9.97
C ARG A 93 6.40 18.37 11.21
N THR A 94 5.26 17.73 11.01
CA THR A 94 4.36 17.31 12.09
C THR A 94 4.72 15.91 12.59
N PRO A 95 4.39 15.57 13.85
CA PRO A 95 4.70 14.25 14.41
C PRO A 95 3.92 13.10 13.77
N ILE A 96 2.76 13.38 13.17
CA ILE A 96 1.91 12.39 12.50
C ILE A 96 1.78 12.74 11.01
N THR A 97 2.01 11.74 10.17
CA THR A 97 1.75 11.81 8.72
C THR A 97 0.58 10.92 8.37
N ILE A 98 -0.41 11.46 7.68
CA ILE A 98 -1.48 10.65 7.07
C ILE A 98 -1.22 10.53 5.57
N MET A 99 -0.98 9.32 5.10
CA MET A 99 -0.97 9.04 3.66
C MET A 99 -2.39 8.72 3.21
N ALA A 100 -2.87 9.38 2.17
CA ALA A 100 -4.21 9.18 1.63
C ALA A 100 -4.18 9.02 0.11
N ASP A 101 -5.10 8.20 -0.43
CA ASP A 101 -5.39 8.17 -1.86
C ASP A 101 -6.21 9.41 -2.26
N ASP A 102 -6.22 9.73 -3.53
CA ASP A 102 -6.87 10.92 -4.07
C ASP A 102 -8.36 10.73 -4.39
N ASP A 103 -8.92 9.54 -4.14
CA ASP A 103 -10.31 9.15 -4.38
C ASP A 103 -11.11 8.83 -3.09
N VAL A 104 -10.63 9.32 -1.95
CA VAL A 104 -11.28 9.10 -0.64
C VAL A 104 -12.08 10.32 -0.19
N THR A 105 -13.14 10.08 0.55
CA THR A 105 -13.89 11.13 1.26
C THR A 105 -13.84 10.86 2.74
N TRP A 106 -13.40 11.84 3.52
CA TRP A 106 -13.30 11.75 4.96
C TRP A 106 -14.55 12.29 5.66
N PRO A 107 -15.05 11.61 6.70
CA PRO A 107 -16.00 12.25 7.60
C PRO A 107 -15.29 13.37 8.39
N SER A 108 -15.96 14.46 8.64
CA SER A 108 -15.41 15.61 9.39
C SER A 108 -14.94 15.25 10.82
N THR A 109 -15.37 14.12 11.32
CA THR A 109 -15.05 13.55 12.63
C THR A 109 -13.86 12.60 12.62
N LEU A 110 -13.21 12.37 11.47
CA LEU A 110 -12.12 11.40 11.32
C LEU A 110 -10.95 11.66 12.26
N MET A 111 -10.50 12.93 12.34
CA MET A 111 -9.21 13.26 12.93
C MET A 111 -9.04 12.79 14.37
N PRO A 112 -9.95 13.11 15.30
CA PRO A 112 -9.80 12.66 16.70
C PRO A 112 -9.82 11.14 16.85
N TRP A 113 -10.54 10.42 15.99
CA TRP A 113 -10.58 8.96 16.05
C TRP A 113 -9.34 8.28 15.50
N ILE A 114 -8.80 8.76 14.38
CA ILE A 114 -7.59 8.17 13.78
C ILE A 114 -6.34 8.45 14.62
N LEU A 115 -6.36 9.55 15.39
CA LEU A 115 -5.27 9.94 16.28
C LEU A 115 -5.31 9.24 17.64
N ALA A 116 -6.50 8.85 18.13
CA ALA A 116 -6.69 8.27 19.46
C ALA A 116 -5.76 7.07 19.78
N PRO A 117 -5.44 6.14 18.88
CA PRO A 117 -4.53 5.05 19.18
C PRO A 117 -3.08 5.47 19.43
N PHE A 118 -2.65 6.67 18.97
CA PHE A 118 -1.26 7.14 19.14
C PHE A 118 -0.93 7.61 20.57
N GLU A 119 -1.90 7.60 21.47
CA GLU A 119 -1.64 7.70 22.91
C GLU A 119 -0.73 6.55 23.41
N ASP A 120 -0.75 5.41 22.74
CA ASP A 120 0.26 4.35 22.94
C ASP A 120 1.54 4.73 22.20
N PRO A 121 2.68 4.97 22.90
CA PRO A 121 3.94 5.36 22.26
C PRO A 121 4.50 4.29 21.32
N LYS A 122 4.05 3.02 21.42
CA LYS A 122 4.42 1.93 20.52
C LYS A 122 3.52 1.84 19.29
N MET A 123 2.48 2.68 19.19
CA MET A 123 1.62 2.71 18.00
C MET A 123 2.35 3.36 16.84
N GLY A 124 2.66 2.56 15.81
CA GLY A 124 3.34 3.02 14.60
C GLY A 124 2.40 3.41 13.47
N GLY A 125 1.23 2.76 13.38
CA GLY A 125 0.30 3.01 12.30
C GLY A 125 -1.15 2.75 12.65
N VAL A 126 -2.06 3.58 12.13
CA VAL A 126 -3.51 3.50 12.35
C VAL A 126 -4.26 3.64 11.04
N GLY A 127 -5.11 2.67 10.74
CA GLY A 127 -6.07 2.72 9.64
C GLY A 127 -7.50 2.83 10.16
N THR A 128 -8.46 2.88 9.23
CA THR A 128 -9.89 2.92 9.56
C THR A 128 -10.66 1.93 8.70
N ASN A 129 -11.91 1.66 9.09
CA ASN A 129 -12.86 0.97 8.23
C ASN A 129 -13.24 1.84 7.03
N GLN A 130 -13.76 1.21 6.00
CA GLN A 130 -14.02 1.83 4.71
C GLN A 130 -15.36 1.35 4.16
N ARG A 131 -16.01 2.18 3.38
CA ARG A 131 -17.17 1.77 2.59
C ARG A 131 -17.07 2.33 1.16
N VAL A 132 -17.74 1.67 0.26
CA VAL A 132 -17.85 2.14 -1.12
C VAL A 132 -19.05 3.07 -1.24
N ARG A 133 -18.84 4.21 -1.90
CA ARG A 133 -19.93 5.13 -2.29
C ARG A 133 -20.91 4.39 -3.19
N ARG A 134 -22.21 4.41 -2.81
CA ARG A 134 -23.25 3.70 -3.56
C ARG A 134 -23.84 4.61 -4.64
N GLU A 135 -23.94 4.04 -5.85
CA GLU A 135 -24.50 4.72 -7.03
C GLU A 135 -25.93 4.26 -7.25
N TRP A 136 -26.88 4.91 -6.55
CA TRP A 136 -28.27 4.49 -6.56
C TRP A 136 -29.01 4.81 -7.86
N ASP A 137 -28.64 5.90 -8.53
CA ASP A 137 -29.30 6.41 -9.73
C ASP A 137 -28.70 5.84 -11.04
N ALA A 138 -27.65 5.00 -10.91
CA ALA A 138 -26.99 4.38 -12.04
C ALA A 138 -27.84 3.23 -12.66
N PRO A 139 -27.59 2.85 -13.93
CA PRO A 139 -28.18 1.67 -14.53
C PRO A 139 -27.98 0.41 -13.71
N LEU A 140 -28.88 -0.58 -13.83
CA LEU A 140 -28.84 -1.81 -13.03
C LEU A 140 -27.49 -2.53 -13.11
N SER A 141 -26.89 -2.61 -14.30
CA SER A 141 -25.55 -3.20 -14.50
C SER A 141 -24.49 -2.54 -13.61
N ASP A 142 -24.47 -1.22 -13.59
CA ASP A 142 -23.47 -0.44 -12.86
C ASP A 142 -23.72 -0.51 -11.34
N ARG A 143 -24.99 -0.52 -10.93
CA ARG A 143 -25.39 -0.77 -9.55
C ARG A 143 -24.95 -2.16 -9.07
N MET A 144 -25.01 -3.19 -9.93
CA MET A 144 -24.54 -4.54 -9.61
C MET A 144 -23.01 -4.56 -9.41
N TRP A 145 -22.23 -3.91 -10.28
CA TRP A 145 -20.78 -3.81 -10.12
C TRP A 145 -20.40 -2.99 -8.90
N ASN A 146 -21.03 -1.84 -8.70
CA ASN A 146 -20.82 -1.00 -7.52
C ASN A 146 -21.12 -1.78 -6.22
N TRP A 147 -22.21 -2.58 -6.23
CA TRP A 147 -22.55 -3.44 -5.10
C TRP A 147 -21.51 -4.54 -4.85
N LEU A 148 -20.97 -5.17 -5.90
CA LEU A 148 -19.90 -6.16 -5.75
C LEU A 148 -18.66 -5.54 -5.10
N GLY A 149 -18.32 -4.32 -5.48
CA GLY A 149 -17.26 -3.55 -4.84
C GLY A 149 -17.55 -3.28 -3.36
N ALA A 150 -18.77 -2.86 -3.03
CA ALA A 150 -19.20 -2.63 -1.66
C ALA A 150 -19.15 -3.93 -0.83
N ALA A 151 -19.61 -5.05 -1.39
CA ALA A 151 -19.55 -6.35 -0.72
C ALA A 151 -18.10 -6.85 -0.54
N TYR A 152 -17.19 -6.53 -1.46
CA TYR A 152 -15.77 -6.85 -1.34
C TYR A 152 -15.14 -6.11 -0.14
N ILE A 153 -15.36 -4.80 -0.03
CA ILE A 153 -14.83 -3.99 1.06
C ILE A 153 -15.48 -4.39 2.40
N GLU A 154 -16.78 -4.67 2.44
CA GLU A 154 -17.46 -5.11 3.67
C GLU A 154 -16.90 -6.43 4.20
N ARG A 155 -16.62 -7.42 3.33
CA ARG A 155 -15.94 -8.65 3.74
C ARG A 155 -14.57 -8.38 4.32
N ARG A 156 -13.80 -7.49 3.70
CA ARG A 156 -12.49 -7.09 4.20
C ARG A 156 -12.60 -6.44 5.58
N ASN A 157 -13.54 -5.53 5.77
CA ASN A 157 -13.81 -4.91 7.07
C ASN A 157 -14.14 -5.97 8.13
N PHE A 158 -15.02 -6.91 7.80
CA PHE A 158 -15.39 -8.00 8.70
C PHE A 158 -14.18 -8.87 9.09
N GLU A 159 -13.41 -9.32 8.10
CA GLU A 159 -12.25 -10.19 8.33
C GLU A 159 -11.17 -9.50 9.17
N ILE A 160 -10.87 -8.23 8.87
CA ILE A 160 -9.88 -7.46 9.62
C ILE A 160 -10.37 -7.17 11.03
N SER A 161 -11.62 -6.72 11.22
CA SER A 161 -12.14 -6.41 12.56
C SER A 161 -12.18 -7.63 13.46
N ALA A 162 -12.58 -8.78 12.92
CA ALA A 162 -12.61 -10.04 13.67
C ALA A 162 -11.20 -10.49 14.10
N THR A 163 -10.21 -10.31 13.21
CA THR A 163 -8.83 -10.75 13.43
C THR A 163 -8.05 -9.78 14.29
N HIS A 164 -8.15 -8.49 13.99
CA HIS A 164 -7.42 -7.43 14.67
C HIS A 164 -7.72 -7.35 16.17
N ASN A 165 -8.94 -7.68 16.56
CA ASN A 165 -9.35 -7.71 17.97
C ASN A 165 -8.66 -8.82 18.80
N MET A 166 -8.04 -9.81 18.15
CA MET A 166 -7.39 -10.93 18.82
C MET A 166 -5.93 -10.62 19.20
N ASP A 167 -5.14 -10.10 18.26
CA ASP A 167 -3.71 -9.85 18.44
C ASP A 167 -3.22 -8.50 17.92
N GLY A 168 -4.15 -7.61 17.51
CA GLY A 168 -3.80 -6.31 16.93
C GLY A 168 -3.23 -6.39 15.52
N GLY A 169 -3.22 -7.57 14.91
CA GLY A 169 -2.66 -7.82 13.61
C GLY A 169 -3.58 -7.45 12.44
N THR A 170 -2.95 -7.10 11.33
CA THR A 170 -3.60 -6.97 10.02
C THR A 170 -2.61 -7.38 8.94
N SER A 171 -3.10 -8.06 7.90
CA SER A 171 -2.24 -8.42 6.77
C SER A 171 -1.86 -7.22 5.91
N CYS A 172 -2.67 -6.17 5.92
CA CYS A 172 -2.46 -4.94 5.16
C CYS A 172 -3.31 -3.81 5.73
N MET A 173 -2.69 -2.72 6.15
CA MET A 173 -3.35 -1.44 6.38
C MET A 173 -3.60 -0.79 5.03
N SER A 174 -4.85 -0.40 4.77
CA SER A 174 -5.19 0.12 3.45
C SER A 174 -4.48 1.44 3.15
N GLY A 175 -3.90 1.55 1.96
CA GLY A 175 -3.30 2.78 1.45
C GLY A 175 -4.29 3.93 1.19
N ARG A 176 -5.61 3.66 1.28
CA ARG A 176 -6.62 4.72 1.08
C ARG A 176 -6.53 5.82 2.12
N THR A 177 -6.29 5.47 3.38
CA THR A 177 -5.95 6.41 4.44
C THR A 177 -5.29 5.64 5.56
N GLY A 178 -4.08 6.02 5.90
CA GLY A 178 -3.33 5.48 7.02
C GLY A 178 -2.52 6.57 7.70
N ALA A 179 -2.65 6.68 9.02
CA ALA A 179 -1.87 7.58 9.85
C ALA A 179 -0.65 6.85 10.41
N TYR A 180 0.48 7.52 10.45
CA TYR A 180 1.77 6.95 10.87
C TYR A 180 2.57 7.98 11.66
N ARG A 181 3.45 7.53 12.55
CA ARG A 181 4.45 8.43 13.11
C ARG A 181 5.40 8.89 12.01
N SER A 182 5.58 10.19 11.89
CA SER A 182 6.42 10.78 10.83
C SER A 182 7.87 10.33 10.94
N GLU A 183 8.40 10.15 12.15
CA GLU A 183 9.74 9.63 12.40
C GLU A 183 10.00 8.26 11.75
N ILE A 184 8.99 7.39 11.66
CA ILE A 184 9.10 6.08 11.00
C ILE A 184 9.26 6.27 9.51
N LEU A 185 8.36 7.05 8.90
CA LEU A 185 8.31 7.25 7.45
C LEU A 185 9.50 8.06 6.92
N GLN A 186 10.06 8.96 7.74
CA GLN A 186 11.20 9.80 7.40
C GLN A 186 12.55 9.11 7.61
N SER A 187 12.57 7.94 8.27
CA SER A 187 13.82 7.23 8.47
C SER A 187 14.47 6.86 7.14
N HIS A 188 15.80 7.00 7.04
CA HIS A 188 16.55 6.70 5.83
C HIS A 188 16.28 5.27 5.34
N ASP A 189 16.23 4.31 6.24
CA ASP A 189 16.06 2.89 5.91
C ASP A 189 14.65 2.62 5.40
N PHE A 190 13.62 3.28 5.97
CA PHE A 190 12.26 3.22 5.44
C PHE A 190 12.19 3.78 4.02
N LEU A 191 12.67 5.00 3.80
CA LEU A 191 12.64 5.64 2.49
C LEU A 191 13.37 4.82 1.44
N HIS A 192 14.56 4.31 1.79
CA HIS A 192 15.34 3.46 0.91
C HIS A 192 14.61 2.15 0.57
N GLY A 193 14.07 1.45 1.59
CA GLY A 193 13.34 0.20 1.41
C GLY A 193 12.04 0.39 0.62
N PHE A 194 11.27 1.44 0.94
CA PHE A 194 10.00 1.77 0.31
C PHE A 194 10.16 2.08 -1.19
N LYS A 195 11.19 2.83 -1.54
CA LYS A 195 11.50 3.22 -2.92
C LYS A 195 12.03 2.06 -3.76
N ASN A 196 12.80 1.13 -3.14
CA ASN A 196 13.57 0.10 -3.85
C ASN A 196 13.05 -1.33 -3.63
N GLU A 197 11.85 -1.51 -3.07
CA GLU A 197 11.29 -2.84 -2.84
C GLU A 197 11.16 -3.63 -4.15
N LYS A 198 11.54 -4.91 -4.09
CA LYS A 198 11.53 -5.81 -5.26
C LYS A 198 10.82 -7.12 -4.94
N TRP A 199 10.07 -7.59 -5.92
CA TRP A 199 9.64 -8.98 -6.00
C TRP A 199 10.57 -9.73 -6.95
N ARG A 200 11.45 -10.58 -6.41
CA ARG A 200 12.56 -11.19 -7.18
C ARG A 200 13.41 -10.10 -7.84
N LYS A 201 13.39 -10.01 -9.18
CA LYS A 201 14.15 -9.01 -9.96
C LYS A 201 13.35 -7.76 -10.33
N TRP A 202 12.02 -7.77 -10.13
CA TRP A 202 11.14 -6.67 -10.53
C TRP A 202 10.94 -5.67 -9.40
N ILE A 203 11.09 -4.39 -9.69
CA ILE A 203 10.78 -3.30 -8.76
C ILE A 203 9.25 -3.22 -8.61
N LEU A 204 8.78 -3.12 -7.37
CA LEU A 204 7.36 -2.96 -7.07
C LEU A 204 6.95 -1.49 -7.16
N ASN A 205 5.97 -1.20 -8.01
CA ASN A 205 5.30 0.10 -8.07
C ASN A 205 4.03 0.10 -7.21
N ALA A 206 3.29 -0.99 -7.27
CA ALA A 206 2.16 -1.28 -6.39
C ALA A 206 2.64 -1.80 -5.01
N ASP A 207 1.69 -2.22 -4.17
CA ASP A 207 1.93 -2.87 -2.87
C ASP A 207 2.58 -1.93 -1.82
N ASP A 208 2.42 -0.63 -1.96
CA ASP A 208 2.94 0.38 -1.04
C ASP A 208 2.38 0.21 0.39
N ASP A 209 1.09 0.01 0.53
CA ASP A 209 0.39 -0.24 1.79
C ASP A 209 0.84 -1.55 2.47
N ASN A 210 1.08 -2.57 1.68
CA ASN A 210 1.63 -3.83 2.15
C ASN A 210 3.06 -3.67 2.68
N PHE A 211 3.91 -2.89 2.01
CA PHE A 211 5.25 -2.61 2.48
C PHE A 211 5.23 -1.91 3.83
N VAL A 212 4.46 -0.82 3.95
CA VAL A 212 4.36 -0.07 5.21
C VAL A 212 3.90 -0.98 6.36
N THR A 213 2.88 -1.81 6.11
CA THR A 213 2.37 -2.73 7.12
C THR A 213 3.45 -3.72 7.59
N ARG A 214 4.17 -4.33 6.68
CA ARG A 214 5.28 -5.25 7.01
C ARG A 214 6.43 -4.54 7.72
N TRP A 215 6.75 -3.31 7.29
CA TRP A 215 7.78 -2.49 7.94
C TRP A 215 7.46 -2.27 9.42
N LEU A 216 6.23 -1.87 9.73
CA LEU A 216 5.78 -1.68 11.11
C LEU A 216 5.94 -2.96 11.94
N VAL A 217 5.47 -4.08 11.41
CA VAL A 217 5.58 -5.37 12.10
C VAL A 217 7.04 -5.79 12.29
N SER A 218 7.88 -5.67 11.27
CA SER A 218 9.29 -6.06 11.36
C SER A 218 10.10 -5.23 12.35
N HIS A 219 9.68 -3.99 12.60
CA HIS A 219 10.29 -3.08 13.58
C HIS A 219 9.53 -3.03 14.91
N GLN A 220 8.65 -4.01 15.17
CA GLN A 220 7.92 -4.17 16.43
C GLN A 220 6.99 -3.02 16.79
N TRP A 221 6.56 -2.23 15.80
CA TRP A 221 5.54 -1.24 15.97
C TRP A 221 4.16 -1.89 16.00
N LYS A 222 3.29 -1.38 16.85
CA LYS A 222 1.88 -1.78 16.87
C LYS A 222 1.12 -1.13 15.73
N THR A 223 0.13 -1.84 15.22
CA THR A 223 -0.85 -1.34 14.26
C THR A 223 -2.23 -1.32 14.89
N TRP A 224 -3.11 -0.45 14.41
CA TRP A 224 -4.50 -0.41 14.84
C TRP A 224 -5.43 -0.07 13.68
N ILE A 225 -6.65 -0.60 13.73
CA ILE A 225 -7.72 -0.24 12.80
C ILE A 225 -8.92 0.24 13.60
N GLN A 226 -9.32 1.49 13.42
CA GLN A 226 -10.52 2.06 14.04
C GLN A 226 -11.76 1.69 13.24
N TYR A 227 -12.82 1.26 13.93
CA TYR A 227 -14.06 0.79 13.31
C TYR A 227 -15.29 1.59 13.74
N GLU A 228 -15.11 2.78 14.26
CA GLU A 228 -16.23 3.64 14.58
C GLU A 228 -16.83 4.25 13.30
N ARG A 229 -18.12 4.55 13.39
CA ARG A 229 -18.86 5.16 12.27
C ARG A 229 -18.32 6.54 11.94
N GLU A 230 -17.84 7.24 12.95
CA GLU A 230 -17.28 8.57 12.91
C GLU A 230 -15.93 8.64 12.19
N CYS A 231 -15.26 7.52 12.00
CA CYS A 231 -14.01 7.43 11.26
C CYS A 231 -14.09 6.53 10.01
N GLU A 232 -15.32 6.17 9.58
CA GLU A 232 -15.52 5.36 8.40
C GLU A 232 -15.29 6.17 7.11
N LEU A 233 -14.28 5.80 6.35
CA LEU A 233 -13.97 6.43 5.07
C LEU A 233 -14.96 6.01 3.98
N GLU A 234 -15.26 6.94 3.09
CA GLU A 234 -15.92 6.61 1.84
C GLU A 234 -14.91 6.62 0.69
N THR A 235 -14.96 5.62 -0.17
CA THR A 235 -14.08 5.47 -1.34
C THR A 235 -14.88 5.08 -2.56
N THR A 236 -14.30 5.26 -3.74
CA THR A 236 -14.82 4.74 -4.99
C THR A 236 -14.01 3.52 -5.42
N LEU A 237 -14.62 2.64 -6.20
CA LEU A 237 -13.95 1.53 -6.85
C LEU A 237 -14.24 1.57 -8.35
N GLU A 238 -13.40 0.90 -9.13
CA GLU A 238 -13.65 0.74 -10.56
C GLU A 238 -15.03 0.12 -10.78
N ASN A 239 -15.82 0.73 -11.64
CA ASN A 239 -17.14 0.23 -12.01
C ASN A 239 -17.05 -0.63 -13.29
N GLY A 240 -17.98 -1.55 -13.47
CA GLY A 240 -17.99 -2.45 -14.61
C GLY A 240 -16.87 -3.52 -14.58
N PRO A 241 -16.52 -4.11 -15.75
CA PRO A 241 -15.50 -5.16 -15.87
C PRO A 241 -14.10 -4.73 -15.42
N LYS A 242 -13.80 -3.44 -15.35
CA LYS A 242 -12.54 -2.91 -14.82
C LYS A 242 -12.31 -3.32 -13.37
N PHE A 243 -13.37 -3.53 -12.59
CA PHE A 243 -13.29 -4.03 -11.23
C PHE A 243 -12.56 -5.39 -11.13
N LEU A 244 -12.67 -6.25 -12.15
CA LEU A 244 -11.97 -7.54 -12.19
C LEU A 244 -10.44 -7.35 -12.29
N TYR A 245 -9.98 -6.37 -13.06
CA TYR A 245 -8.56 -6.02 -13.13
C TYR A 245 -8.06 -5.48 -11.79
N GLN A 246 -8.86 -4.65 -11.13
CA GLN A 246 -8.55 -4.14 -9.79
C GLN A 246 -8.45 -5.30 -8.77
N CYS A 247 -9.39 -6.24 -8.78
CA CYS A 247 -9.33 -7.46 -7.96
C CYS A 247 -8.07 -8.31 -8.24
N THR A 248 -7.71 -8.43 -9.53
CA THR A 248 -6.51 -9.19 -9.93
C THR A 248 -5.24 -8.54 -9.40
N ARG A 249 -5.13 -7.22 -9.47
CA ARG A 249 -4.01 -6.46 -8.91
C ARG A 249 -3.90 -6.67 -7.39
N TRP A 250 -5.01 -6.53 -6.66
CA TRP A 250 -5.04 -6.78 -5.22
C TRP A 250 -4.68 -8.23 -4.85
N ALA A 251 -5.12 -9.19 -5.66
CA ALA A 251 -4.76 -10.59 -5.45
C ALA A 251 -3.25 -10.82 -5.63
N ARG A 252 -2.60 -10.20 -6.65
CA ARG A 252 -1.14 -10.25 -6.81
C ARG A 252 -0.42 -9.64 -5.62
N SER A 253 -0.85 -8.46 -5.16
CA SER A 253 -0.34 -7.79 -3.98
C SER A 253 -0.40 -8.69 -2.74
N ASN A 254 -1.57 -9.28 -2.48
CA ASN A 254 -1.76 -10.19 -1.35
C ASN A 254 -0.88 -11.43 -1.42
N TRP A 255 -0.73 -12.05 -2.60
CA TRP A 255 0.16 -13.20 -2.78
C TRP A 255 1.61 -12.85 -2.47
N ARG A 256 2.14 -11.76 -3.04
CA ARG A 256 3.52 -11.31 -2.82
C ARG A 256 3.76 -10.95 -1.37
N SER A 257 2.90 -10.14 -0.80
CA SER A 257 3.03 -9.65 0.58
C SER A 257 2.92 -10.78 1.59
N ASN A 258 1.90 -11.63 1.49
CA ASN A 258 1.72 -12.74 2.44
C ASN A 258 2.85 -13.76 2.35
N TRP A 259 3.35 -14.05 1.15
CA TRP A 259 4.55 -14.88 1.00
C TRP A 259 5.77 -14.24 1.67
N THR A 260 5.98 -12.95 1.48
CA THR A 260 7.09 -12.21 2.09
C THR A 260 6.99 -12.23 3.61
N SER A 261 5.83 -11.93 4.17
CA SER A 261 5.58 -11.97 5.63
C SER A 261 5.81 -13.35 6.24
N LEU A 262 5.30 -14.41 5.58
CA LEU A 262 5.34 -15.76 6.13
C LEU A 262 6.70 -16.45 5.99
N VAL A 263 7.41 -16.20 4.88
CA VAL A 263 8.58 -17.02 4.50
C VAL A 263 9.89 -16.24 4.64
N ARG A 264 9.90 -14.96 4.25
CA ARG A 264 11.12 -14.13 4.27
C ARG A 264 11.32 -13.43 5.59
N GLU A 265 10.35 -12.59 6.00
CA GLU A 265 10.45 -11.73 7.18
C GLU A 265 10.13 -12.49 8.47
N ARG A 266 9.10 -13.32 8.48
CA ARG A 266 8.68 -14.24 9.56
C ARG A 266 8.26 -13.58 10.87
N HIS A 267 8.35 -12.26 11.03
CA HIS A 267 7.99 -11.56 12.26
C HIS A 267 6.54 -11.78 12.68
N VAL A 268 5.64 -11.95 11.71
CA VAL A 268 4.20 -12.17 11.94
C VAL A 268 3.90 -13.43 12.75
N TRP A 269 4.73 -14.47 12.67
CA TRP A 269 4.54 -15.72 13.43
C TRP A 269 4.58 -15.54 14.94
N VAL A 270 5.42 -14.61 15.40
CA VAL A 270 5.60 -14.32 16.83
C VAL A 270 4.72 -13.17 17.29
N GLN A 271 4.63 -12.12 16.49
CA GLN A 271 3.95 -10.90 16.90
C GLN A 271 2.43 -10.92 16.67
N GLN A 272 1.98 -11.63 15.63
CA GLN A 272 0.58 -11.64 15.20
C GLN A 272 0.14 -13.06 14.78
N PRO A 273 0.22 -14.07 15.68
CA PRO A 273 -0.01 -15.46 15.34
C PRO A 273 -1.44 -15.73 14.86
N TRP A 274 -2.43 -15.07 15.44
CA TRP A 274 -3.82 -15.21 15.02
C TRP A 274 -4.05 -14.57 13.65
N CYS A 275 -3.55 -13.37 13.41
CA CYS A 275 -3.58 -12.73 12.10
C CYS A 275 -2.88 -13.59 11.04
N THR A 276 -1.75 -14.20 11.39
CA THR A 276 -1.02 -15.12 10.52
C THR A 276 -1.92 -16.26 10.06
N TYR A 277 -2.61 -16.92 10.98
CA TYR A 277 -3.55 -17.98 10.67
C TYR A 277 -4.77 -17.47 9.86
N ALA A 278 -5.46 -16.46 10.38
CA ALA A 278 -6.77 -16.06 9.89
C ALA A 278 -6.72 -15.24 8.57
N LEU A 279 -5.64 -14.50 8.31
CA LEU A 279 -5.52 -13.65 7.12
C LEU A 279 -4.41 -14.10 6.18
N HIS A 280 -3.17 -14.30 6.66
CA HIS A 280 -2.07 -14.68 5.78
C HIS A 280 -2.26 -16.08 5.19
N PHE A 281 -2.51 -17.07 6.04
CA PHE A 281 -2.79 -18.45 5.60
C PHE A 281 -4.08 -18.58 4.80
N ALA A 282 -5.12 -17.82 5.16
CA ALA A 282 -6.38 -17.84 4.45
C ALA A 282 -6.23 -17.43 2.97
N THR A 283 -5.20 -16.69 2.60
CA THR A 283 -4.91 -16.39 1.20
C THR A 283 -4.67 -17.65 0.38
N PHE A 284 -3.98 -18.65 0.95
CA PHE A 284 -3.65 -19.91 0.29
C PHE A 284 -4.82 -20.89 0.28
N THR A 285 -5.68 -20.87 1.30
CA THR A 285 -6.79 -21.81 1.47
C THR A 285 -8.14 -21.30 0.97
N SER A 286 -8.26 -20.02 0.61
CA SER A 286 -9.53 -19.40 0.22
C SER A 286 -9.88 -19.56 -1.27
N LEU A 287 -9.58 -20.73 -1.84
CA LEU A 287 -9.99 -21.10 -3.21
C LEU A 287 -11.33 -21.83 -3.14
N ALA A 288 -12.41 -21.08 -2.86
CA ALA A 288 -13.73 -21.64 -2.58
C ALA A 288 -14.21 -22.61 -3.66
N PHE A 289 -13.95 -22.33 -4.95
CA PHE A 289 -14.34 -23.20 -6.05
C PHE A 289 -13.73 -24.61 -5.99
N ALA A 290 -12.59 -24.78 -5.32
CA ALA A 290 -11.93 -26.07 -5.10
C ALA A 290 -12.23 -26.64 -3.70
N ILE A 291 -12.19 -25.80 -2.67
CA ILE A 291 -12.31 -26.21 -1.28
C ILE A 291 -13.75 -26.58 -0.92
N ASP A 292 -14.75 -25.79 -1.36
CA ASP A 292 -16.16 -26.05 -1.00
C ASP A 292 -16.65 -27.43 -1.50
N PRO A 293 -16.42 -27.82 -2.78
CA PRO A 293 -16.77 -29.16 -3.24
C PRO A 293 -16.01 -30.29 -2.52
N LEU A 294 -14.72 -30.08 -2.21
CA LEU A 294 -13.93 -31.07 -1.48
C LEU A 294 -14.46 -31.28 -0.06
N LEU A 295 -14.88 -30.23 0.63
CA LEU A 295 -15.47 -30.32 1.96
C LEU A 295 -16.83 -31.04 1.92
N LEU A 296 -17.67 -30.79 0.91
CA LEU A 296 -18.93 -31.52 0.73
C LEU A 296 -18.68 -33.01 0.42
N ALA A 297 -17.73 -33.31 -0.46
CA ALA A 297 -17.35 -34.68 -0.75
C ALA A 297 -16.77 -35.39 0.49
N ALA A 298 -15.92 -34.70 1.25
CA ALA A 298 -15.38 -35.26 2.50
C ALA A 298 -16.49 -35.57 3.52
N CYS A 299 -17.45 -34.66 3.68
CA CYS A 299 -18.63 -34.92 4.53
C CYS A 299 -19.41 -36.16 4.04
N TRP A 300 -19.64 -36.26 2.75
CA TRP A 300 -20.34 -37.37 2.15
C TRP A 300 -19.60 -38.68 2.36
N TRP A 301 -18.29 -38.75 2.27
CA TRP A 301 -17.49 -39.93 2.52
C TRP A 301 -17.36 -40.25 4.01
N ALA A 302 -17.15 -39.28 4.86
CA ALA A 302 -17.05 -39.44 6.30
C ALA A 302 -18.35 -40.00 6.92
N THR A 303 -19.50 -39.77 6.28
CA THR A 303 -20.81 -40.25 6.71
C THR A 303 -21.27 -41.49 5.94
N ALA A 304 -20.35 -42.22 5.26
CA ALA A 304 -20.70 -43.34 4.39
C ALA A 304 -21.44 -44.46 5.15
N GLU A 305 -21.05 -44.74 6.40
CA GLU A 305 -21.65 -45.76 7.26
C GLU A 305 -22.94 -45.34 7.95
N TRP A 306 -23.34 -44.06 7.79
CA TRP A 306 -24.55 -43.56 8.41
C TRP A 306 -25.79 -43.97 7.62
N HIS A 307 -26.94 -44.07 8.33
CA HIS A 307 -28.23 -44.25 7.68
C HIS A 307 -28.47 -43.09 6.69
N LEU A 308 -29.01 -43.38 5.52
CA LEU A 308 -29.15 -42.41 4.41
C LEU A 308 -29.82 -41.10 4.84
N GLY A 309 -30.86 -41.16 5.69
CA GLY A 309 -31.52 -39.95 6.22
C GLY A 309 -30.56 -39.05 7.00
N SER A 310 -29.81 -39.64 7.95
CA SER A 310 -28.82 -38.87 8.76
C SER A 310 -27.69 -38.32 7.90
N ARG A 311 -27.26 -39.09 6.91
CA ARG A 311 -26.24 -38.64 5.93
C ARG A 311 -26.71 -37.47 5.11
N LEU A 312 -27.96 -37.45 4.63
CA LEU A 312 -28.54 -36.34 3.92
C LEU A 312 -28.69 -35.11 4.81
N TYR A 313 -29.10 -35.25 6.07
CA TYR A 313 -29.16 -34.16 7.03
C TYR A 313 -27.77 -33.51 7.25
N ALA A 314 -26.73 -34.32 7.46
CA ALA A 314 -25.37 -33.81 7.62
C ALA A 314 -24.89 -33.06 6.38
N PHE A 315 -25.12 -33.62 5.19
CA PHE A 315 -24.74 -32.99 3.93
C PHE A 315 -25.47 -31.65 3.72
N TRP A 316 -26.79 -31.59 3.92
CA TRP A 316 -27.55 -30.36 3.76
C TRP A 316 -27.24 -29.35 4.85
N ALA A 317 -27.00 -29.77 6.09
CA ALA A 317 -26.58 -28.87 7.17
C ALA A 317 -25.24 -28.20 6.81
N GLN A 318 -24.25 -28.97 6.32
CA GLN A 318 -22.98 -28.41 5.87
C GLN A 318 -23.15 -27.51 4.64
N PHE A 319 -23.98 -27.90 3.67
CA PHE A 319 -24.26 -27.10 2.50
C PHE A 319 -24.86 -25.74 2.91
N ILE A 320 -25.90 -25.74 3.74
CA ILE A 320 -26.54 -24.51 4.23
C ILE A 320 -25.55 -23.65 5.02
N PHE A 321 -24.73 -24.27 5.89
CA PHE A 321 -23.70 -23.54 6.62
C PHE A 321 -22.72 -22.85 5.67
N MET A 322 -22.22 -23.54 4.66
CA MET A 322 -21.24 -23.00 3.73
C MET A 322 -21.84 -21.96 2.78
N PHE A 323 -23.01 -22.19 2.21
CA PHE A 323 -23.59 -21.33 1.18
C PHE A 323 -24.48 -20.22 1.72
N ALA A 324 -25.14 -20.40 2.86
CA ALA A 324 -25.95 -19.37 3.48
C ALA A 324 -25.19 -18.66 4.60
N PHE A 325 -24.86 -19.37 5.69
CA PHE A 325 -24.32 -18.73 6.88
C PHE A 325 -22.99 -18.03 6.63
N THR A 326 -21.99 -18.71 6.08
CA THR A 326 -20.65 -18.10 5.89
C THR A 326 -20.64 -16.96 4.86
N LYS A 327 -21.55 -16.98 3.89
CA LYS A 327 -21.65 -15.94 2.85
C LYS A 327 -22.42 -14.72 3.35
N VAL A 328 -23.40 -14.90 4.24
CA VAL A 328 -24.23 -13.81 4.79
C VAL A 328 -23.53 -13.11 5.94
N VAL A 329 -22.91 -13.85 6.86
CA VAL A 329 -22.34 -13.27 8.09
C VAL A 329 -21.32 -12.17 7.82
N LYS A 330 -20.49 -12.34 6.78
CA LYS A 330 -19.47 -11.35 6.38
C LYS A 330 -20.06 -10.10 5.73
N LEU A 331 -21.30 -10.14 5.29
CA LEU A 331 -22.03 -9.02 4.65
C LEU A 331 -23.10 -8.42 5.58
N MET A 332 -23.18 -8.87 6.82
CA MET A 332 -24.22 -8.43 7.75
C MET A 332 -24.22 -6.91 7.97
N GLY A 333 -23.04 -6.29 8.00
CA GLY A 333 -22.92 -4.83 8.10
C GLY A 333 -23.58 -4.12 6.92
N LEU A 334 -23.36 -4.61 5.70
CA LEU A 334 -23.96 -4.08 4.48
C LEU A 334 -25.50 -4.26 4.48
N PHE A 335 -25.97 -5.46 4.82
CA PHE A 335 -27.42 -5.74 4.88
C PHE A 335 -28.15 -4.98 5.99
N ARG A 336 -27.49 -4.69 7.12
CA ARG A 336 -28.08 -3.85 8.17
C ARG A 336 -28.26 -2.40 7.74
N ARG A 337 -27.36 -1.89 6.87
CA ARG A 337 -27.47 -0.53 6.33
C ARG A 337 -28.53 -0.42 5.25
N ASN A 338 -28.59 -1.43 4.38
CA ASN A 338 -29.56 -1.51 3.30
C ASN A 338 -30.08 -2.93 3.15
N PRO A 339 -31.21 -3.30 3.79
CA PRO A 339 -31.76 -4.65 3.72
C PRO A 339 -32.09 -5.13 2.31
N ALA A 340 -32.43 -4.21 1.39
CA ALA A 340 -32.71 -4.54 -0.02
C ALA A 340 -31.49 -5.15 -0.76
N ASP A 341 -30.29 -4.90 -0.26
CA ASP A 341 -29.05 -5.46 -0.82
C ASP A 341 -28.98 -6.99 -0.72
N ILE A 342 -29.83 -7.63 0.08
CA ILE A 342 -29.92 -9.10 0.16
C ILE A 342 -30.28 -9.73 -1.19
N ALA A 343 -30.98 -8.99 -2.04
CA ALA A 343 -31.34 -9.43 -3.40
C ALA A 343 -30.11 -9.71 -4.26
N TYR A 344 -28.96 -9.09 -3.96
CA TYR A 344 -27.69 -9.30 -4.67
C TYR A 344 -26.85 -10.46 -4.10
N LEU A 345 -27.31 -11.15 -3.05
CA LEU A 345 -26.57 -12.24 -2.42
C LEU A 345 -26.20 -13.35 -3.43
N PRO A 346 -27.07 -13.82 -4.34
CA PRO A 346 -26.70 -14.80 -5.35
C PRO A 346 -25.52 -14.34 -6.23
N LEU A 347 -25.55 -13.07 -6.67
CA LEU A 347 -24.44 -12.47 -7.43
C LEU A 347 -23.12 -12.53 -6.64
N SER A 348 -23.15 -12.24 -5.35
CA SER A 348 -22.01 -12.31 -4.46
C SER A 348 -21.43 -13.72 -4.34
N ILE A 349 -22.28 -14.74 -4.32
CA ILE A 349 -21.84 -16.15 -4.25
C ILE A 349 -21.13 -16.53 -5.56
N VAL A 350 -21.74 -16.25 -6.72
CA VAL A 350 -21.13 -16.49 -8.03
C VAL A 350 -19.79 -15.77 -8.17
N PHE A 351 -19.76 -14.48 -7.81
CA PHE A 351 -18.53 -13.70 -7.85
C PHE A 351 -17.45 -14.28 -6.90
N GLY A 352 -17.82 -14.80 -5.75
CA GLY A 352 -16.88 -15.43 -4.81
C GLY A 352 -16.16 -16.63 -5.41
N TYR A 353 -16.85 -17.47 -6.18
CA TYR A 353 -16.24 -18.59 -6.91
C TYR A 353 -15.35 -18.09 -8.05
N PHE A 354 -15.85 -17.13 -8.83
CA PHE A 354 -15.07 -16.52 -9.90
C PHE A 354 -13.79 -15.82 -9.37
N HIS A 355 -13.88 -15.16 -8.22
CA HIS A 355 -12.74 -14.54 -7.56
C HIS A 355 -11.64 -15.55 -7.18
N GLY A 356 -12.00 -16.80 -6.92
CA GLY A 356 -11.03 -17.88 -6.75
C GLY A 356 -10.17 -18.10 -8.01
N LEU A 357 -10.78 -18.04 -9.21
CA LEU A 357 -10.07 -18.13 -10.48
C LEU A 357 -9.17 -16.90 -10.69
N ILE A 358 -9.65 -15.70 -10.32
CA ILE A 358 -8.81 -14.49 -10.31
C ILE A 358 -7.57 -14.67 -9.44
N LYS A 359 -7.70 -15.27 -8.25
CA LYS A 359 -6.57 -15.55 -7.36
C LYS A 359 -5.56 -16.51 -7.99
N LEU A 360 -6.00 -17.57 -8.67
CA LEU A 360 -5.10 -18.48 -9.39
C LEU A 360 -4.38 -17.77 -10.54
N TYR A 361 -5.11 -17.00 -11.33
CA TYR A 361 -4.50 -16.19 -12.39
C TYR A 361 -3.48 -15.20 -11.83
N ALA A 362 -3.80 -14.55 -10.73
CA ALA A 362 -2.87 -13.67 -10.04
C ALA A 362 -1.59 -14.39 -9.58
N LEU A 363 -1.71 -15.62 -9.07
CA LEU A 363 -0.58 -16.43 -8.60
C LEU A 363 0.41 -16.75 -9.74
N ILE A 364 -0.06 -17.08 -10.93
CA ILE A 364 0.80 -17.37 -12.08
C ILE A 364 1.36 -16.10 -12.78
N THR A 365 0.84 -14.92 -12.44
CA THR A 365 1.23 -13.63 -13.03
C THR A 365 1.86 -12.67 -12.01
N LEU A 366 2.54 -13.18 -10.99
CA LEU A 366 3.17 -12.37 -9.93
C LEU A 366 4.30 -11.46 -10.42
N ASN A 367 4.82 -11.71 -11.60
CA ASN A 367 5.82 -10.88 -12.27
C ASN A 367 5.25 -9.54 -12.80
N MET A 368 3.92 -9.43 -12.92
CA MET A 368 3.27 -8.17 -13.30
C MET A 368 3.20 -7.26 -12.06
N THR A 369 4.03 -6.23 -12.04
CA THR A 369 4.19 -5.30 -10.90
C THR A 369 3.63 -3.91 -11.19
N SER A 370 3.02 -3.73 -12.36
CA SER A 370 2.41 -2.50 -12.80
C SER A 370 1.21 -2.09 -11.93
N TRP A 371 1.00 -0.79 -11.80
CA TRP A 371 -0.13 -0.25 -11.02
C TRP A 371 -1.45 -0.29 -11.78
N GLY A 372 -1.42 -0.31 -13.12
CA GLY A 372 -2.44 -0.75 -14.10
C GLY A 372 -3.88 -0.28 -13.99
N SER A 373 -4.26 0.50 -12.99
CA SER A 373 -5.63 1.00 -12.84
C SER A 373 -5.84 2.40 -13.44
N ARG A 374 -4.76 3.11 -13.79
CA ARG A 374 -4.82 4.41 -14.47
C ARG A 374 -3.98 4.37 -15.73
N ALA A 375 -4.51 4.92 -16.82
CA ALA A 375 -3.90 4.85 -18.16
C ALA A 375 -2.45 5.34 -18.23
N ASP A 376 -2.06 6.28 -17.37
CA ASP A 376 -0.72 6.88 -17.35
C ASP A 376 0.20 6.31 -16.26
N GLY A 377 -0.29 5.41 -15.40
CA GLY A 377 0.45 4.90 -14.24
C GLY A 377 1.66 4.03 -14.58
N ASP A 378 1.73 3.52 -15.82
CA ASP A 378 2.74 2.57 -16.28
C ASP A 378 3.55 3.07 -17.49
N THR A 379 3.35 4.32 -17.94
CA THR A 379 3.98 4.89 -19.15
C THR A 379 5.51 4.92 -19.10
N ASN A 380 6.12 4.78 -17.92
CA ASN A 380 7.56 4.83 -17.69
C ASN A 380 8.15 3.53 -17.12
N ASP A 381 7.52 2.38 -17.36
CA ASP A 381 8.00 1.09 -16.84
C ASP A 381 9.42 0.75 -17.31
N GLU A 382 9.79 1.08 -18.55
CA GLU A 382 11.15 0.87 -19.07
C GLU A 382 12.20 1.71 -18.33
N GLN A 383 11.90 2.96 -18.03
CA GLN A 383 12.80 3.83 -17.24
C GLN A 383 12.91 3.37 -15.79
N ARG A 384 11.82 2.87 -15.23
CA ARG A 384 11.77 2.32 -13.87
C ARG A 384 12.57 1.02 -13.75
N LEU A 385 12.59 0.20 -14.80
CA LEU A 385 13.33 -1.06 -14.87
C LEU A 385 14.78 -0.86 -15.32
N ALA A 386 15.14 0.32 -15.82
CA ALA A 386 16.52 0.64 -16.17
C ALA A 386 17.39 0.54 -14.90
N PRO A 387 18.56 -0.13 -14.95
CA PRO A 387 19.48 -0.11 -13.82
C PRO A 387 19.86 1.34 -13.54
N ALA A 388 19.85 1.70 -12.23
CA ALA A 388 20.29 3.03 -11.82
C ALA A 388 21.64 3.35 -12.49
N PRO A 389 21.83 4.55 -13.08
CA PRO A 389 23.11 4.92 -13.65
C PRO A 389 24.17 4.70 -12.57
N ARG A 390 25.18 3.90 -12.89
CA ARG A 390 26.29 3.70 -11.95
C ARG A 390 26.81 5.09 -11.60
N PRO A 391 27.01 5.42 -10.32
CA PRO A 391 27.59 6.70 -9.95
C PRO A 391 28.89 6.83 -10.76
N ALA A 392 29.02 7.93 -11.49
CA ALA A 392 30.24 8.21 -12.22
C ALA A 392 31.36 8.17 -11.19
N VAL A 393 32.28 7.22 -11.34
CA VAL A 393 33.49 7.19 -10.53
C VAL A 393 34.28 8.41 -10.97
N VAL A 394 34.18 9.50 -10.24
CA VAL A 394 35.06 10.65 -10.40
C VAL A 394 36.42 10.19 -9.94
N LEU A 395 37.23 9.71 -10.87
CA LEU A 395 38.65 9.49 -10.63
C LEU A 395 39.27 10.89 -10.45
N THR A 396 39.38 11.33 -9.22
CA THR A 396 40.24 12.46 -8.89
C THR A 396 41.70 12.00 -9.09
N THR A 397 42.27 12.29 -10.26
CA THR A 397 43.71 12.15 -10.43
C THR A 397 44.41 13.22 -9.60
N PRO A 398 45.43 12.86 -8.83
CA PRO A 398 46.29 13.87 -8.18
C PRO A 398 46.99 14.74 -9.25
N PRO A 399 47.20 16.03 -9.01
CA PRO A 399 47.87 16.87 -9.96
C PRO A 399 49.34 16.42 -10.09
N GLY A 400 49.72 15.87 -11.27
CA GLY A 400 51.12 15.63 -11.52
C GLY A 400 51.50 14.41 -12.38
N THR A 401 50.62 13.66 -13.01
CA THR A 401 51.03 12.60 -13.94
C THR A 401 50.06 12.45 -15.12
N ALA A 402 50.41 13.06 -16.23
CA ALA A 402 49.75 12.82 -17.51
C ALA A 402 50.33 11.52 -18.12
N SER A 403 49.63 10.41 -18.02
CA SER A 403 49.83 9.26 -18.86
C SER A 403 48.54 8.87 -19.57
N LEU A 404 48.58 8.97 -20.88
CA LEU A 404 47.51 8.56 -21.78
C LEU A 404 47.33 7.04 -21.72
N VAL A 405 46.28 6.56 -21.03
CA VAL A 405 45.82 5.17 -21.13
C VAL A 405 44.66 5.12 -22.13
N ARG A 406 44.92 4.60 -23.31
CA ARG A 406 43.89 4.29 -24.31
C ARG A 406 43.19 3.00 -23.90
N TYR A 407 41.91 3.09 -23.55
CA TYR A 407 41.04 1.93 -23.41
C TYR A 407 40.36 1.62 -24.75
N ASN A 408 40.65 0.43 -25.30
CA ASN A 408 39.89 -0.13 -26.42
C ASN A 408 38.62 -0.79 -25.90
N VAL A 409 37.47 -0.16 -26.13
CA VAL A 409 36.15 -0.77 -25.90
C VAL A 409 35.77 -1.54 -27.17
N ARG A 410 35.82 -2.86 -27.11
CA ARG A 410 35.28 -3.73 -28.19
C ARG A 410 33.75 -3.78 -28.03
N HIS A 411 33.06 -3.01 -28.86
CA HIS A 411 31.64 -3.24 -29.13
C HIS A 411 31.50 -4.36 -30.18
N LYS A 412 30.79 -5.44 -29.81
CA LYS A 412 30.19 -6.33 -30.82
C LYS A 412 28.89 -5.66 -31.28
N GLY A 413 28.95 -4.94 -32.38
CA GLY A 413 27.81 -4.35 -33.04
C GLY A 413 27.37 -5.19 -34.22
N ARG A 414 26.08 -5.37 -34.37
CA ARG A 414 25.41 -5.77 -35.61
C ARG A 414 25.13 -4.51 -36.42
N SER A 415 25.62 -4.53 -37.66
CA SER A 415 25.43 -3.50 -38.69
C SER A 415 23.99 -3.36 -39.14
N VAL A 416 23.48 -2.12 -39.22
CA VAL A 416 22.55 -1.69 -40.28
C VAL A 416 23.06 -0.34 -40.79
N GLN A 417 23.37 -0.29 -42.09
CA GLN A 417 23.69 0.91 -42.82
C GLN A 417 22.45 1.77 -43.03
N HIS A 418 22.57 3.08 -42.83
CA HIS A 418 22.12 4.06 -43.85
C HIS A 418 22.82 5.39 -43.63
N GLN A 419 23.23 5.95 -44.76
CA GLN A 419 23.84 7.27 -45.01
C GLN A 419 22.89 8.39 -44.59
N ASP A 420 23.42 9.49 -44.08
CA ASP A 420 23.57 10.76 -44.81
C ASP A 420 24.25 11.81 -43.93
N GLU A 421 25.23 12.45 -44.56
CA GLU A 421 25.94 13.64 -44.12
C GLU A 421 25.00 14.87 -44.04
N GLN A 422 25.18 15.73 -43.04
CA GLN A 422 25.26 17.16 -43.26
C GLN A 422 25.80 17.90 -42.03
N ASP A 423 26.74 18.79 -42.31
CA ASP A 423 27.44 19.73 -41.49
C ASP A 423 26.50 20.69 -40.70
N ALA A 424 26.88 21.04 -39.48
CA ALA A 424 26.66 22.37 -38.92
C ALA A 424 27.59 22.65 -37.72
N THR A 425 28.50 23.54 -37.97
CA THR A 425 29.34 24.32 -37.05
C THR A 425 28.50 25.14 -36.04
N TRP A 426 28.83 25.08 -34.75
CA TRP A 426 28.40 26.10 -33.78
C TRP A 426 29.54 26.66 -32.95
N GLU A 427 29.67 27.97 -33.05
CA GLU A 427 30.64 28.86 -32.42
C GLU A 427 30.50 28.91 -30.88
N LYS A 428 31.66 29.07 -30.25
CA LYS A 428 31.81 29.46 -28.85
C LYS A 428 31.29 30.88 -28.62
N ARG A 429 30.40 31.05 -27.63
CA ARG A 429 30.28 32.30 -26.89
C ARG A 429 30.28 32.04 -25.39
N GLY A 430 31.25 32.64 -24.73
CA GLY A 430 31.37 32.66 -23.29
C GLY A 430 30.37 33.60 -22.63
N CYS A 431 30.00 33.28 -21.39
CA CYS A 431 29.49 34.28 -20.44
C CYS A 431 30.00 33.98 -19.04
N ALA A 432 30.29 35.07 -18.38
CA ALA A 432 31.07 35.30 -17.19
C ALA A 432 30.51 34.67 -15.90
N ALA A 433 31.44 34.53 -14.97
CA ALA A 433 31.28 34.16 -13.57
C ALA A 433 30.35 35.11 -12.81
N TYR A 434 29.57 34.55 -11.89
CA TYR A 434 29.10 35.24 -10.70
C TYR A 434 29.48 34.40 -9.47
N ASP A 435 30.31 35.06 -8.66
CA ASP A 435 30.89 34.59 -7.41
C ASP A 435 29.86 34.83 -6.28
N SER A 436 29.55 33.82 -5.49
CA SER A 436 29.00 33.97 -4.15
C SER A 436 29.47 32.85 -3.27
N GLY A 437 30.40 33.19 -2.36
CA GLY A 437 31.03 32.32 -1.42
C GLY A 437 30.08 31.67 -0.42
N THR A 438 30.31 30.40 -0.22
CA THR A 438 29.94 29.66 1.01
C THR A 438 31.06 28.69 1.36
N SER A 439 31.65 28.94 2.51
CA SER A 439 32.75 28.18 3.11
C SER A 439 32.26 26.76 3.53
N TYR A 440 32.93 25.75 3.00
CA TYR A 440 32.80 24.38 3.49
C TYR A 440 33.94 24.06 4.47
N ILE A 441 33.57 23.60 5.67
CA ILE A 441 34.49 23.04 6.67
C ILE A 441 34.63 21.53 6.35
N PRO A 442 35.85 21.00 6.14
CA PRO A 442 36.02 19.57 5.91
C PRO A 442 36.08 18.80 7.23
N ILE A 443 35.18 17.87 7.41
CA ILE A 443 35.24 16.88 8.49
C ILE A 443 36.22 15.77 8.09
N ARG A 444 37.29 15.63 8.84
CA ARG A 444 38.30 14.58 8.70
C ARG A 444 37.85 13.35 9.50
N ILE A 445 37.49 12.28 8.80
CA ILE A 445 37.27 10.98 9.46
C ILE A 445 38.57 10.20 9.47
N THR A 446 39.16 10.00 10.63
CA THR A 446 40.25 9.08 10.86
C THR A 446 39.70 7.74 11.31
N SER A 447 39.88 6.72 10.48
CA SER A 447 39.63 5.33 10.82
C SER A 447 40.85 4.75 11.51
N THR A 448 40.76 4.41 12.79
CA THR A 448 41.68 3.53 13.48
C THR A 448 41.00 2.19 13.72
N ILE A 449 41.53 1.14 13.10
CA ILE A 449 41.25 -0.25 13.41
C ILE A 449 42.14 -0.65 14.55
N PRO A 450 41.69 -1.26 15.64
CA PRO A 450 42.54 -2.07 16.51
C PRO A 450 42.32 -3.55 16.22
N ASP A 451 43.43 -4.20 15.87
CA ASP A 451 43.64 -5.64 15.97
C ASP A 451 43.74 -6.07 17.43
N GLY A 452 43.22 -7.25 17.75
CA GLY A 452 43.54 -7.83 19.07
C GLY A 452 42.52 -8.82 19.61
N SER A 453 42.77 -10.07 19.31
CA SER A 453 42.33 -11.30 19.98
C SER A 453 42.12 -11.22 21.49
N MET A 454 41.13 -11.97 21.97
CA MET A 454 41.10 -12.91 23.09
C MET A 454 39.78 -12.98 23.85
N GLY A 455 39.33 -14.21 24.04
CA GLY A 455 38.91 -14.71 25.34
C GLY A 455 37.41 -14.86 25.57
N TYR A 456 36.88 -16.04 25.34
CA TYR A 456 35.66 -16.54 26.02
C TYR A 456 35.96 -16.76 27.51
N PRO A 457 35.00 -16.57 28.39
CA PRO A 457 34.70 -17.56 29.41
C PRO A 457 33.22 -18.03 29.41
N SER A 458 33.15 -19.32 29.67
CA SER A 458 32.03 -20.18 29.92
C SER A 458 31.12 -19.76 31.09
N GLU A 459 29.88 -20.14 30.94
CA GLU A 459 28.72 -20.30 31.82
C GLU A 459 28.88 -20.31 33.35
N PRO A 460 27.76 -20.13 34.12
CA PRO A 460 26.91 -21.29 34.39
C PRO A 460 25.39 -21.05 34.43
N MET A 461 24.66 -22.17 34.12
CA MET A 461 23.27 -22.39 34.42
C MET A 461 22.89 -22.17 35.87
N VAL A 462 21.73 -21.58 36.15
CA VAL A 462 20.90 -21.93 37.31
C VAL A 462 19.42 -21.91 36.89
N SER A 463 18.79 -23.03 37.19
CA SER A 463 17.39 -23.39 37.07
C SER A 463 16.48 -22.69 38.09
N SER A 464 15.19 -22.84 37.79
CA SER A 464 14.01 -22.89 38.67
C SER A 464 13.19 -21.61 38.87
N TYR A 465 12.08 -21.60 38.39
CA TYR A 465 10.68 -21.83 38.72
C TYR A 465 9.77 -21.37 37.57
#